data_c7d44dbfa11f5b944e791433afd47b13
#
_entry.id   c7d44dbfa11f5b944e791433afd47b13
#
_cell.length_a   1.000
_cell.length_b   1.000
_cell.length_c   1.000
_cell.angle_alpha   90.00
_cell.angle_beta   90.00
_cell.angle_gamma   90.00
#
_symmetry.space_group_name_H-M   'P 1'
#
loop_
_entity.id
_entity.type
_entity.pdbx_description
1 polymer ?
#
loop_
_entity_poly.entity_id
_entity_poly.type
_entity_poly.pdbx_seq_one_letter_code
_entity_poly.pdbx_strand_id
1 'polypeptide(L)'
;MTVDAELSGPLTPSPPVGATSARQAGWAATMAGHVAPDRRTRLAHDRACGLDATAGPLTREAREALEVATLAPGATRADGAGRRLRPEAADPWRTCFERDRDRILHCTAFRRLAGKTQVFVFPDDHQRTRLTHALEVAQVGRAIAGALRLNTALVEAIALGHDCGHGPGGHASEDAFAPYLEGGFDHATWGADVVLVPLNLTAEVLDGVRNHSWSRPAPATPEGDVVSWADRIAYVCHDFEDAVAAGIVRPGELPAPVREVCGETRGAQLGAFIAGVVEGTRRSGVVSMTEELGAALEAFRSFDYERIYLRPESRRQAAGVVRVLTALVDRLIAEPWRVPAPVPVPGAVPSAAAPAPGAAEAPSCTTGTAVEVPEAGSAEAARRAVAWV
;
A
#
# COMPACT_ATOMS: atom_id res chain seq x y z
N MET A 1 0.69 -31.17 -35.33
CA MET A 1 2.05 -30.87 -35.80
C MET A 1 2.86 -30.63 -34.57
N THR A 2 3.63 -31.64 -34.19
CA THR A 2 4.55 -31.69 -33.05
C THR A 2 5.73 -30.75 -33.34
N VAL A 3 5.98 -29.81 -32.42
CA VAL A 3 7.20 -29.00 -32.40
C VAL A 3 8.05 -29.49 -31.25
N ASP A 4 8.69 -30.64 -31.44
CA ASP A 4 9.88 -31.03 -30.69
C ASP A 4 11.07 -30.43 -31.46
N ALA A 5 11.60 -29.32 -30.98
CA ALA A 5 12.84 -28.73 -31.45
C ALA A 5 13.86 -28.76 -30.29
N GLU A 6 14.75 -29.70 -30.44
CA GLU A 6 16.01 -29.93 -29.75
C GLU A 6 16.69 -28.68 -29.16
N LEU A 7 16.64 -28.56 -27.85
CA LEU A 7 17.55 -27.73 -27.06
C LEU A 7 18.69 -28.63 -26.50
N SER A 8 19.43 -29.26 -27.41
CA SER A 8 20.65 -30.01 -27.04
C SER A 8 21.89 -29.33 -27.60
N GLY A 9 22.17 -28.12 -27.12
CA GLY A 9 23.53 -27.58 -27.14
C GLY A 9 24.33 -28.15 -25.95
N PRO A 10 25.65 -28.36 -26.07
CA PRO A 10 26.45 -28.85 -24.98
C PRO A 10 26.38 -27.85 -23.82
N LEU A 11 25.85 -28.31 -22.67
CA LEU A 11 25.90 -27.56 -21.41
C LEU A 11 27.36 -27.23 -21.12
N THR A 12 27.72 -25.97 -21.16
CA THR A 12 29.05 -25.52 -20.68
C THR A 12 29.18 -25.97 -19.23
N PRO A 13 30.27 -26.64 -18.85
CA PRO A 13 30.46 -27.11 -17.49
C PRO A 13 30.36 -25.92 -16.52
N SER A 14 29.60 -26.11 -15.46
CA SER A 14 29.51 -25.10 -14.37
C SER A 14 30.90 -24.81 -13.86
N PRO A 15 31.26 -23.53 -13.64
CA PRO A 15 32.56 -23.17 -13.08
C PRO A 15 32.75 -23.86 -11.72
N PRO A 16 33.99 -24.25 -11.37
CA PRO A 16 34.27 -24.91 -10.10
C PRO A 16 33.79 -24.03 -8.93
N VAL A 17 33.20 -24.68 -7.92
CA VAL A 17 32.73 -24.02 -6.68
C VAL A 17 33.92 -23.24 -6.08
N GLY A 18 33.81 -21.90 -6.01
CA GLY A 18 34.85 -21.00 -5.51
C GLY A 18 35.53 -20.11 -6.57
N ALA A 19 35.33 -20.37 -7.86
CA ALA A 19 35.83 -19.47 -8.91
C ALA A 19 34.88 -18.26 -9.11
N THR A 20 35.37 -17.06 -8.89
CA THR A 20 34.64 -15.81 -9.16
C THR A 20 34.42 -15.68 -10.67
N SER A 21 33.17 -15.62 -11.13
CA SER A 21 32.90 -15.39 -12.54
C SER A 21 33.39 -13.99 -12.98
N ALA A 22 33.66 -13.82 -14.28
CA ALA A 22 34.02 -12.50 -14.83
C ALA A 22 32.99 -11.41 -14.49
N ARG A 23 31.70 -11.80 -14.42
CA ARG A 23 30.59 -10.92 -13.97
C ARG A 23 30.72 -10.53 -12.50
N GLN A 24 31.05 -11.48 -11.62
CA GLN A 24 31.24 -11.21 -10.19
C GLN A 24 32.50 -10.37 -9.95
N ALA A 25 33.59 -10.61 -10.69
CA ALA A 25 34.81 -9.79 -10.63
C ALA A 25 34.52 -8.35 -11.09
N GLY A 26 33.79 -8.18 -12.20
CA GLY A 26 33.33 -6.86 -12.67
C GLY A 26 32.47 -6.15 -11.66
N TRP A 27 31.55 -6.87 -11.00
CA TRP A 27 30.71 -6.35 -9.93
C TRP A 27 31.53 -5.87 -8.74
N ALA A 28 32.46 -6.70 -8.27
CA ALA A 28 33.33 -6.35 -7.15
C ALA A 28 34.19 -5.12 -7.44
N ALA A 29 34.67 -4.98 -8.68
CA ALA A 29 35.50 -3.85 -9.10
C ALA A 29 34.73 -2.50 -9.06
N THR A 30 33.41 -2.50 -9.20
CA THR A 30 32.58 -1.28 -9.24
C THR A 30 31.81 -1.01 -7.94
N MET A 31 31.87 -1.90 -6.92
CA MET A 31 31.12 -1.77 -5.67
C MET A 31 31.37 -0.45 -4.92
N ALA A 32 32.55 0.12 -5.01
CA ALA A 32 32.90 1.38 -4.34
C ALA A 32 32.65 2.62 -5.21
N GLY A 33 32.13 2.46 -6.43
CA GLY A 33 32.03 3.53 -7.41
C GLY A 33 33.39 4.03 -7.90
N HIS A 34 33.39 5.15 -8.58
CA HIS A 34 34.59 5.78 -9.18
C HIS A 34 34.94 7.06 -8.42
N VAL A 35 36.21 7.25 -8.12
CA VAL A 35 36.69 8.50 -7.49
C VAL A 35 36.64 9.62 -8.52
N ALA A 36 35.94 10.71 -8.21
CA ALA A 36 35.89 11.86 -9.10
C ALA A 36 37.25 12.54 -9.25
N PRO A 37 37.45 13.34 -10.31
CA PRO A 37 38.74 14.04 -10.54
C PRO A 37 39.19 14.92 -9.36
N ASP A 38 38.23 15.49 -8.61
CA ASP A 38 38.51 16.31 -7.41
C ASP A 38 38.97 15.48 -6.20
N ARG A 39 38.91 14.13 -6.28
CA ARG A 39 39.21 13.17 -5.21
C ARG A 39 38.40 13.35 -3.92
N ARG A 40 37.37 14.20 -3.90
CA ARG A 40 36.51 14.48 -2.75
C ARG A 40 35.14 13.80 -2.84
N THR A 41 34.73 13.46 -4.07
CA THR A 41 33.45 12.88 -4.37
C THR A 41 33.60 11.54 -5.11
N ARG A 42 32.53 10.75 -5.13
CA ARG A 42 32.46 9.49 -5.86
C ARG A 42 31.32 9.54 -6.88
N LEU A 43 31.59 9.01 -8.05
CA LEU A 43 30.64 8.85 -9.14
C LEU A 43 30.14 7.40 -9.16
N ALA A 44 28.90 7.19 -9.58
CA ALA A 44 28.37 5.85 -9.81
C ALA A 44 29.01 5.17 -11.03
N HIS A 45 29.38 5.96 -12.03
CA HIS A 45 30.02 5.53 -13.28
C HIS A 45 31.30 6.30 -13.50
N ASP A 46 32.18 5.81 -14.40
CA ASP A 46 33.42 6.48 -14.80
C ASP A 46 33.20 7.84 -15.48
N ARG A 47 31.97 8.03 -16.01
CA ARG A 47 31.49 9.31 -16.55
C ARG A 47 30.18 9.69 -15.86
N ALA A 48 29.95 10.97 -15.68
CA ALA A 48 28.70 11.53 -15.15
C ALA A 48 28.20 12.65 -16.06
N CYS A 49 26.87 12.78 -16.13
CA CYS A 49 26.22 13.95 -16.73
C CYS A 49 26.39 15.15 -15.80
N GLY A 50 26.74 16.30 -16.38
CA GLY A 50 26.80 17.54 -15.63
C GLY A 50 25.40 18.01 -15.20
N LEU A 51 25.33 18.63 -14.03
CA LEU A 51 24.18 19.34 -13.52
C LEU A 51 24.63 20.77 -13.15
N ASP A 52 23.86 21.78 -13.55
CA ASP A 52 24.02 23.12 -13.01
C ASP A 52 23.49 23.16 -11.58
N ALA A 53 24.41 23.16 -10.62
CA ALA A 53 24.08 23.18 -9.20
C ALA A 53 24.05 24.60 -8.60
N THR A 54 24.11 25.65 -9.43
CA THR A 54 24.14 27.05 -8.94
C THR A 54 22.85 27.44 -8.21
N ALA A 55 21.71 26.83 -8.54
CA ALA A 55 20.43 27.03 -7.84
C ALA A 55 20.43 26.46 -6.41
N GLY A 56 21.42 25.62 -6.06
CA GLY A 56 21.45 24.93 -4.79
C GLY A 56 20.38 23.82 -4.65
N PRO A 57 20.43 23.07 -3.55
CA PRO A 57 19.44 22.02 -3.27
C PRO A 57 18.10 22.62 -2.82
N LEU A 58 17.00 21.97 -3.19
CA LEU A 58 15.65 22.31 -2.74
C LEU A 58 15.42 21.75 -1.33
N THR A 59 15.47 22.61 -0.31
CA THR A 59 15.23 22.22 1.08
C THR A 59 13.75 21.91 1.36
N ARG A 60 13.46 21.29 2.50
CA ARG A 60 12.07 21.06 2.95
C ARG A 60 11.27 22.37 2.99
N GLU A 61 11.81 23.43 3.60
CA GLU A 61 11.15 24.73 3.71
C GLU A 61 10.83 25.33 2.34
N ALA A 62 11.75 25.17 1.38
CA ALA A 62 11.51 25.63 0.02
C ALA A 62 10.40 24.82 -0.69
N ARG A 63 10.30 23.49 -0.42
CA ARG A 63 9.21 22.66 -0.91
C ARG A 63 7.86 23.08 -0.31
N GLU A 64 7.79 23.33 0.98
CA GLU A 64 6.59 23.82 1.67
C GLU A 64 6.16 25.20 1.12
N ALA A 65 7.11 26.07 0.84
CA ALA A 65 6.83 27.36 0.19
C ALA A 65 6.29 27.18 -1.24
N LEU A 66 6.78 26.22 -1.99
CA LEU A 66 6.23 25.85 -3.30
C LEU A 66 4.81 25.32 -3.20
N GLU A 67 4.49 24.50 -2.19
CA GLU A 67 3.13 24.05 -1.93
C GLU A 67 2.19 25.22 -1.69
N VAL A 68 2.60 26.22 -0.90
CA VAL A 68 1.80 27.45 -0.69
C VAL A 68 1.50 28.17 -1.99
N ALA A 69 2.47 28.21 -2.92
CA ALA A 69 2.33 28.93 -4.19
C ALA A 69 1.56 28.15 -5.27
N THR A 70 1.58 26.81 -5.22
CA THR A 70 1.13 25.98 -6.34
C THR A 70 -0.10 25.13 -6.04
N LEU A 71 -0.34 24.71 -4.80
CA LEU A 71 -1.51 23.92 -4.45
C LEU A 71 -2.80 24.75 -4.50
N ALA A 72 -3.91 24.08 -4.79
CA ALA A 72 -5.23 24.71 -4.81
C ALA A 72 -5.65 25.15 -3.38
N PRO A 73 -6.47 26.20 -3.26
CA PRO A 73 -7.13 26.50 -1.99
C PRO A 73 -7.91 25.30 -1.47
N GLY A 74 -7.69 24.94 -0.20
CA GLY A 74 -8.31 23.77 0.42
C GLY A 74 -7.48 22.47 0.34
N ALA A 75 -6.43 22.44 -0.48
CA ALA A 75 -5.48 21.32 -0.48
C ALA A 75 -4.68 21.27 0.83
N THR A 76 -4.35 20.06 1.27
CA THR A 76 -3.57 19.84 2.49
C THR A 76 -2.10 20.15 2.23
N ARG A 77 -1.53 21.02 3.03
CA ARG A 77 -0.13 21.44 2.94
C ARG A 77 0.72 20.70 3.97
N ALA A 78 1.94 20.37 3.58
CA ALA A 78 2.95 19.90 4.51
C ALA A 78 3.41 21.04 5.43
N ASP A 79 3.72 20.70 6.68
CA ASP A 79 4.26 21.66 7.65
C ASP A 79 5.24 20.93 8.59
N GLY A 80 6.50 21.28 8.52
CA GLY A 80 7.56 20.81 9.37
C GLY A 80 7.65 19.28 9.46
N ALA A 81 7.54 18.75 10.68
CA ALA A 81 7.49 17.31 10.93
C ALA A 81 6.11 16.69 10.70
N GLY A 82 5.06 17.49 10.54
CA GLY A 82 3.66 17.07 10.49
C GLY A 82 3.07 16.73 11.87
N ARG A 83 1.74 16.58 11.93
CA ARG A 83 1.03 16.19 13.17
C ARG A 83 1.16 14.70 13.40
N ARG A 84 1.95 14.29 14.38
CA ARG A 84 2.29 12.90 14.67
C ARG A 84 1.95 12.53 16.11
N LEU A 85 1.72 11.23 16.34
CA LEU A 85 1.50 10.71 17.70
C LEU A 85 2.69 10.99 18.61
N ARG A 86 3.90 10.82 18.12
CA ARG A 86 5.15 11.10 18.84
C ARG A 86 5.89 12.24 18.13
N PRO A 87 6.26 13.31 18.89
CA PRO A 87 7.08 14.40 18.32
C PRO A 87 8.41 13.88 17.76
N GLU A 88 8.82 14.41 16.62
CA GLU A 88 10.11 14.13 15.99
C GLU A 88 10.63 15.35 15.24
N ALA A 89 11.92 15.36 14.95
CA ALA A 89 12.52 16.42 14.13
C ALA A 89 12.05 16.35 12.67
N ALA A 90 11.84 17.51 12.05
CA ALA A 90 11.59 17.62 10.64
C ALA A 90 12.81 17.15 9.81
N ASP A 91 12.55 16.60 8.64
CA ASP A 91 13.62 16.22 7.70
C ASP A 91 14.14 17.47 6.97
N PRO A 92 15.44 17.59 6.69
CA PRO A 92 15.97 18.77 6.02
C PRO A 92 15.59 18.86 4.54
N TRP A 93 15.21 17.75 3.89
CA TRP A 93 14.99 17.67 2.45
C TRP A 93 13.59 17.29 2.04
N ARG A 94 12.92 16.43 2.83
CA ARG A 94 11.61 15.86 2.53
C ARG A 94 10.52 16.50 3.36
N THR A 95 9.36 16.75 2.76
CA THR A 95 8.14 17.13 3.49
C THR A 95 7.68 15.99 4.41
N CYS A 96 6.79 16.28 5.35
CA CYS A 96 6.26 15.26 6.27
C CYS A 96 5.56 14.13 5.54
N PHE A 97 4.81 14.42 4.46
CA PHE A 97 4.10 13.42 3.65
C PHE A 97 5.04 12.58 2.76
N GLU A 98 6.10 13.18 2.22
CA GLU A 98 7.15 12.42 1.52
C GLU A 98 7.84 11.42 2.46
N ARG A 99 8.10 11.81 3.71
CA ARG A 99 8.65 10.88 4.72
C ARG A 99 7.70 9.75 5.05
N ASP A 100 6.41 10.03 5.15
CA ASP A 100 5.40 9.01 5.45
C ASP A 100 5.26 8.01 4.31
N ARG A 101 5.22 8.47 3.06
CA ARG A 101 5.29 7.62 1.88
C ARG A 101 6.50 6.68 1.93
N ASP A 102 7.68 7.23 2.19
CA ASP A 102 8.93 6.44 2.25
C ASP A 102 8.88 5.42 3.39
N ARG A 103 8.35 5.77 4.56
CA ARG A 103 8.17 4.84 5.69
C ARG A 103 7.25 3.67 5.34
N ILE A 104 6.15 3.94 4.66
CA ILE A 104 5.22 2.91 4.21
C ILE A 104 5.90 1.98 3.20
N LEU A 105 6.55 2.53 2.17
CA LEU A 105 7.26 1.75 1.15
C LEU A 105 8.30 0.78 1.75
N HIS A 106 8.99 1.21 2.81
CA HIS A 106 10.03 0.41 3.45
C HIS A 106 9.53 -0.47 4.60
N CYS A 107 8.25 -0.40 4.99
CA CYS A 107 7.73 -1.22 6.08
C CYS A 107 7.44 -2.67 5.66
N THR A 108 7.42 -3.56 6.64
CA THR A 108 7.11 -4.97 6.41
C THR A 108 5.68 -5.19 5.97
N ALA A 109 4.73 -4.40 6.50
CA ALA A 109 3.31 -4.52 6.17
C ALA A 109 3.08 -4.30 4.67
N PHE A 110 3.69 -3.28 4.08
CA PHE A 110 3.60 -3.01 2.64
C PHE A 110 4.21 -4.15 1.81
N ARG A 111 5.40 -4.66 2.17
CA ARG A 111 6.01 -5.80 1.45
C ARG A 111 5.16 -7.06 1.53
N ARG A 112 4.46 -7.30 2.66
CA ARG A 112 3.55 -8.45 2.82
C ARG A 112 2.36 -8.41 1.87
N LEU A 113 1.98 -7.26 1.33
CA LEU A 113 0.92 -7.14 0.32
C LEU A 113 1.21 -7.98 -0.93
N ALA A 114 2.48 -8.25 -1.24
CA ALA A 114 2.89 -9.12 -2.35
C ALA A 114 2.36 -10.56 -2.23
N GLY A 115 2.13 -11.04 -1.02
CA GLY A 115 1.58 -12.38 -0.74
C GLY A 115 0.08 -12.37 -0.41
N LYS A 116 -0.59 -11.23 -0.50
CA LYS A 116 -2.03 -11.10 -0.18
C LYS A 116 -2.85 -11.02 -1.46
N THR A 117 -3.92 -11.79 -1.47
CA THR A 117 -4.87 -11.90 -2.58
C THR A 117 -5.56 -10.57 -2.87
N GLN A 118 -5.59 -10.17 -4.15
CA GLN A 118 -6.47 -9.10 -4.63
C GLN A 118 -7.85 -9.67 -4.97
N VAL A 119 -7.96 -10.49 -6.01
CA VAL A 119 -9.20 -11.10 -6.45
C VAL A 119 -9.15 -12.63 -6.36
N PHE A 120 -8.07 -13.24 -6.86
CA PHE A 120 -7.93 -14.68 -6.96
C PHE A 120 -7.10 -15.22 -5.78
N VAL A 121 -7.68 -16.19 -5.04
CA VAL A 121 -7.01 -16.76 -3.84
C VAL A 121 -5.69 -17.44 -4.19
N PHE A 122 -5.61 -18.04 -5.38
CA PHE A 122 -4.39 -18.62 -5.94
C PHE A 122 -4.07 -17.94 -7.27
N PRO A 123 -3.46 -16.75 -7.24
CA PRO A 123 -3.19 -16.00 -8.46
C PRO A 123 -2.10 -16.69 -9.28
N ASP A 124 -2.26 -16.65 -10.61
CA ASP A 124 -1.17 -16.95 -11.54
C ASP A 124 -0.11 -15.85 -11.47
N ASP A 125 1.10 -16.16 -11.93
CA ASP A 125 2.29 -15.31 -11.85
C ASP A 125 2.07 -13.86 -12.30
N HIS A 126 1.24 -13.64 -13.32
CA HIS A 126 0.95 -12.32 -13.92
C HIS A 126 -0.26 -11.61 -13.29
N GLN A 127 -1.03 -12.27 -12.44
CA GLN A 127 -2.20 -11.68 -11.79
C GLN A 127 -1.82 -10.77 -10.63
N ARG A 128 -2.66 -9.78 -10.38
CA ARG A 128 -2.39 -8.75 -9.37
C ARG A 128 -2.44 -9.28 -7.95
N THR A 129 -1.49 -8.82 -7.16
CA THR A 129 -1.51 -8.90 -5.70
C THR A 129 -1.92 -7.55 -5.12
N ARG A 130 -2.23 -7.48 -3.82
CA ARG A 130 -2.50 -6.20 -3.16
C ARG A 130 -1.34 -5.21 -3.23
N LEU A 131 -0.10 -5.69 -3.38
CA LEU A 131 1.05 -4.80 -3.59
C LEU A 131 0.96 -4.06 -4.93
N THR A 132 0.72 -4.79 -6.02
CA THR A 132 0.60 -4.17 -7.35
C THR A 132 -0.63 -3.29 -7.44
N HIS A 133 -1.76 -3.70 -6.84
CA HIS A 133 -2.95 -2.88 -6.72
C HIS A 133 -2.67 -1.54 -5.99
N ALA A 134 -2.00 -1.56 -4.83
CA ALA A 134 -1.68 -0.33 -4.11
C ALA A 134 -0.80 0.64 -4.93
N LEU A 135 0.11 0.12 -5.75
CA LEU A 135 0.91 0.93 -6.68
C LEU A 135 0.05 1.55 -7.80
N GLU A 136 -0.92 0.80 -8.30
CA GLU A 136 -1.85 1.25 -9.34
C GLU A 136 -2.83 2.30 -8.79
N VAL A 137 -3.33 2.13 -7.56
CA VAL A 137 -4.12 3.15 -6.84
C VAL A 137 -3.31 4.43 -6.65
N ALA A 138 -2.05 4.32 -6.25
CA ALA A 138 -1.17 5.46 -6.11
C ALA A 138 -0.94 6.20 -7.44
N GLN A 139 -0.82 5.47 -8.55
CA GLN A 139 -0.69 6.07 -9.89
C GLN A 139 -1.96 6.84 -10.28
N VAL A 140 -3.15 6.22 -10.12
CA VAL A 140 -4.44 6.87 -10.42
C VAL A 140 -4.66 8.10 -9.54
N GLY A 141 -4.47 7.94 -8.23
CA GLY A 141 -4.63 9.04 -7.26
C GLY A 141 -3.71 10.21 -7.54
N ARG A 142 -2.44 9.95 -7.86
CA ARG A 142 -1.48 11.00 -8.23
C ARG A 142 -1.86 11.73 -9.52
N ALA A 143 -2.42 11.03 -10.50
CA ALA A 143 -2.88 11.66 -11.73
C ALA A 143 -4.04 12.64 -11.44
N ILE A 144 -5.02 12.23 -10.64
CA ILE A 144 -6.13 13.08 -10.20
C ILE A 144 -5.61 14.28 -9.37
N ALA A 145 -4.82 13.99 -8.33
CA ALA A 145 -4.30 15.02 -7.43
C ALA A 145 -3.44 16.08 -8.15
N GLY A 146 -2.57 15.62 -9.06
CA GLY A 146 -1.75 16.53 -9.87
C GLY A 146 -2.60 17.47 -10.74
N ALA A 147 -3.65 16.95 -11.39
CA ALA A 147 -4.56 17.74 -12.20
C ALA A 147 -5.38 18.74 -11.36
N LEU A 148 -5.75 18.36 -10.13
CA LEU A 148 -6.51 19.21 -9.20
C LEU A 148 -5.62 20.11 -8.34
N ARG A 149 -4.31 20.06 -8.49
CA ARG A 149 -3.34 20.79 -7.67
C ARG A 149 -3.48 20.48 -6.16
N LEU A 150 -3.74 19.21 -5.82
CA LEU A 150 -3.73 18.68 -4.47
C LEU A 150 -2.34 18.14 -4.10
N ASN A 151 -2.13 17.81 -2.83
CA ASN A 151 -0.85 17.29 -2.36
C ASN A 151 -0.62 15.84 -2.81
N THR A 152 0.15 15.67 -3.88
CA THR A 152 0.42 14.36 -4.47
C THR A 152 1.20 13.42 -3.56
N ALA A 153 2.04 13.95 -2.65
CA ALA A 153 2.78 13.13 -1.68
C ALA A 153 1.86 12.54 -0.62
N LEU A 154 0.86 13.32 -0.16
CA LEU A 154 -0.16 12.84 0.77
C LEU A 154 -1.03 11.75 0.12
N VAL A 155 -1.53 12.00 -1.11
CA VAL A 155 -2.30 10.99 -1.87
C VAL A 155 -1.51 9.70 -2.03
N GLU A 156 -0.23 9.80 -2.42
CA GLU A 156 0.62 8.62 -2.60
C GLU A 156 0.84 7.85 -1.29
N ALA A 157 1.07 8.55 -0.18
CA ALA A 157 1.23 7.92 1.14
C ALA A 157 -0.03 7.17 1.57
N ILE A 158 -1.22 7.79 1.43
CA ILE A 158 -2.49 7.15 1.76
C ILE A 158 -2.72 5.93 0.85
N ALA A 159 -2.54 6.07 -0.46
CA ALA A 159 -2.76 5.01 -1.44
C ALA A 159 -1.85 3.79 -1.22
N LEU A 160 -0.57 4.00 -0.88
CA LEU A 160 0.33 2.89 -0.57
C LEU A 160 -0.03 2.20 0.75
N GLY A 161 -0.60 2.93 1.70
CA GLY A 161 -0.93 2.43 3.02
C GLY A 161 -2.32 1.80 3.15
N HIS A 162 -3.27 2.11 2.25
CA HIS A 162 -4.70 1.85 2.44
C HIS A 162 -5.03 0.37 2.73
N ASP A 163 -4.35 -0.54 2.06
CA ASP A 163 -4.57 -2.00 2.15
C ASP A 163 -3.65 -2.72 3.15
N CYS A 164 -2.74 -2.00 3.85
CA CYS A 164 -1.77 -2.62 4.76
C CYS A 164 -2.40 -3.41 5.90
N GLY A 165 -3.65 -3.13 6.24
CA GLY A 165 -4.40 -3.81 7.30
C GLY A 165 -5.05 -5.13 6.90
N HIS A 166 -5.12 -5.48 5.63
CA HIS A 166 -5.69 -6.76 5.21
C HIS A 166 -4.92 -7.97 5.75
N GLY A 167 -5.64 -9.01 6.12
CA GLY A 167 -5.08 -10.34 6.37
C GLY A 167 -4.87 -11.15 5.08
N PRO A 168 -4.31 -12.36 5.19
CA PRO A 168 -4.21 -13.30 4.07
C PRO A 168 -5.59 -13.62 3.48
N GLY A 169 -5.69 -13.65 2.15
CA GLY A 169 -6.98 -13.89 1.46
C GLY A 169 -7.88 -12.65 1.33
N GLY A 170 -7.36 -11.46 1.62
CA GLY A 170 -8.08 -10.20 1.40
C GLY A 170 -9.35 -10.08 2.25
N HIS A 171 -10.49 -9.71 1.64
CA HIS A 171 -11.76 -9.56 2.36
C HIS A 171 -12.24 -10.82 3.09
N ALA A 172 -11.87 -12.02 2.64
CA ALA A 172 -12.20 -13.25 3.38
C ALA A 172 -11.54 -13.29 4.77
N SER A 173 -10.43 -12.58 4.97
CA SER A 173 -9.82 -12.45 6.30
C SER A 173 -10.65 -11.59 7.26
N GLU A 174 -11.44 -10.66 6.75
CA GLU A 174 -12.33 -9.85 7.59
C GLU A 174 -13.40 -10.72 8.23
N ASP A 175 -14.06 -11.56 7.43
CA ASP A 175 -15.05 -12.53 7.92
C ASP A 175 -14.42 -13.51 8.94
N ALA A 176 -13.17 -13.93 8.68
CA ALA A 176 -12.46 -14.86 9.55
C ALA A 176 -12.08 -14.24 10.91
N PHE A 177 -11.69 -12.96 10.93
CA PHE A 177 -11.16 -12.30 12.11
C PHE A 177 -12.21 -11.54 12.93
N ALA A 178 -13.31 -11.12 12.30
CA ALA A 178 -14.36 -10.37 12.95
C ALA A 178 -14.88 -10.99 14.28
N PRO A 179 -15.05 -12.33 14.41
CA PRO A 179 -15.52 -12.93 15.64
C PRO A 179 -14.57 -12.81 16.83
N TYR A 180 -13.30 -12.50 16.60
CA TYR A 180 -12.24 -12.47 17.63
C TYR A 180 -11.97 -11.09 18.20
N LEU A 181 -12.56 -10.07 17.63
CA LEU A 181 -12.32 -8.68 18.01
C LEU A 181 -13.61 -7.98 18.39
N GLU A 182 -13.57 -7.23 19.47
CA GLU A 182 -14.65 -6.35 19.84
C GLU A 182 -14.87 -5.28 18.76
N GLY A 183 -16.09 -5.19 18.22
CA GLY A 183 -16.42 -4.32 17.09
C GLY A 183 -16.12 -4.89 15.71
N GLY A 184 -15.63 -6.15 15.63
CA GLY A 184 -15.32 -6.81 14.37
C GLY A 184 -13.92 -6.45 13.82
N PHE A 185 -13.63 -6.91 12.60
CA PHE A 185 -12.39 -6.60 11.90
C PHE A 185 -12.71 -5.85 10.59
N ASP A 186 -12.06 -4.71 10.43
CA ASP A 186 -12.11 -3.87 9.23
C ASP A 186 -10.67 -3.50 8.87
N HIS A 187 -10.22 -3.83 7.65
CA HIS A 187 -8.83 -3.66 7.24
C HIS A 187 -8.36 -2.21 7.26
N ALA A 188 -9.25 -1.26 6.92
CA ALA A 188 -8.91 0.15 6.86
C ALA A 188 -8.60 0.68 8.28
N THR A 189 -9.49 0.39 9.24
CA THR A 189 -9.31 0.73 10.65
C THR A 189 -8.10 0.00 11.24
N TRP A 190 -7.99 -1.31 11.01
CA TRP A 190 -6.87 -2.11 11.50
C TRP A 190 -5.52 -1.64 10.94
N GLY A 191 -5.51 -1.27 9.67
CA GLY A 191 -4.33 -0.68 9.01
C GLY A 191 -3.86 0.59 9.69
N ALA A 192 -4.78 1.54 9.89
CA ALA A 192 -4.47 2.84 10.48
C ALA A 192 -4.14 2.76 11.97
N ASP A 193 -4.90 1.96 12.75
CA ASP A 193 -4.90 2.01 14.22
C ASP A 193 -3.98 0.96 14.87
N VAL A 194 -3.53 -0.05 14.07
CA VAL A 194 -2.67 -1.12 14.58
C VAL A 194 -1.40 -1.27 13.73
N VAL A 195 -1.57 -1.56 12.43
CA VAL A 195 -0.46 -1.99 11.57
C VAL A 195 0.53 -0.87 11.29
N LEU A 196 0.04 0.35 11.01
CA LEU A 196 0.86 1.50 10.63
C LEU A 196 1.26 2.40 11.81
N VAL A 197 0.69 2.21 13.00
CA VAL A 197 1.02 3.00 14.21
C VAL A 197 2.51 3.04 14.54
N PRO A 198 3.28 1.92 14.44
CA PRO A 198 4.71 1.94 14.72
C PRO A 198 5.52 2.89 13.83
N LEU A 199 5.00 3.22 12.64
CA LEU A 199 5.67 4.11 11.68
C LEU A 199 5.59 5.58 12.09
N ASN A 200 4.77 5.94 13.06
CA ASN A 200 4.56 7.31 13.51
C ASN A 200 4.21 8.26 12.35
N LEU A 201 3.23 7.85 11.53
CA LEU A 201 2.75 8.61 10.38
C LEU A 201 1.99 9.86 10.84
N THR A 202 1.78 10.81 9.93
CA THR A 202 0.94 11.99 10.19
C THR A 202 -0.53 11.61 10.36
N ALA A 203 -1.26 12.45 11.08
CA ALA A 203 -2.69 12.24 11.32
C ALA A 203 -3.49 12.21 10.02
N GLU A 204 -3.10 13.01 9.03
CA GLU A 204 -3.72 13.09 7.71
C GLU A 204 -3.57 11.78 6.93
N VAL A 205 -2.40 11.16 6.96
CA VAL A 205 -2.17 9.86 6.31
C VAL A 205 -2.98 8.76 7.00
N LEU A 206 -2.96 8.70 8.33
CA LEU A 206 -3.73 7.70 9.08
C LEU A 206 -5.23 7.87 8.92
N ASP A 207 -5.73 9.11 8.87
CA ASP A 207 -7.14 9.39 8.58
C ASP A 207 -7.54 8.92 7.19
N GLY A 208 -6.76 9.25 6.17
CA GLY A 208 -7.00 8.81 4.80
C GLY A 208 -6.99 7.28 4.67
N VAL A 209 -6.04 6.59 5.32
CA VAL A 209 -6.01 5.11 5.36
C VAL A 209 -7.26 4.55 6.04
N ARG A 210 -7.65 5.09 7.20
CA ARG A 210 -8.82 4.64 7.96
C ARG A 210 -10.13 4.80 7.20
N ASN A 211 -10.24 5.83 6.39
CA ASN A 211 -11.50 6.27 5.78
C ASN A 211 -11.52 6.15 4.25
N HIS A 212 -10.57 5.43 3.63
CA HIS A 212 -10.54 5.30 2.16
C HIS A 212 -11.73 4.55 1.57
N SER A 213 -12.31 3.61 2.31
CA SER A 213 -13.45 2.82 1.84
C SER A 213 -14.75 3.62 1.90
N TRP A 214 -15.60 3.50 0.88
CA TRP A 214 -16.91 4.18 0.82
C TRP A 214 -17.91 3.70 1.90
N SER A 215 -17.64 2.61 2.59
CA SER A 215 -18.41 2.16 3.76
C SER A 215 -18.01 2.89 5.05
N ARG A 216 -16.95 3.69 5.02
CA ARG A 216 -16.41 4.44 6.15
C ARG A 216 -16.88 5.90 6.12
N PRO A 217 -16.75 6.66 7.21
CA PRO A 217 -16.92 8.11 7.19
C PRO A 217 -16.01 8.77 6.15
N ALA A 218 -16.40 9.93 5.64
CA ALA A 218 -15.56 10.68 4.70
C ALA A 218 -14.20 11.01 5.33
N PRO A 219 -13.10 10.91 4.57
CA PRO A 219 -11.79 11.40 5.02
C PRO A 219 -11.81 12.89 5.34
N ALA A 220 -10.93 13.31 6.23
CA ALA A 220 -10.83 14.71 6.64
C ALA A 220 -10.17 15.62 5.59
N THR A 221 -9.59 15.05 4.53
CA THR A 221 -8.83 15.79 3.51
C THR A 221 -9.31 15.46 2.11
N PRO A 222 -9.28 16.42 1.15
CA PRO A 222 -9.61 16.13 -0.25
C PRO A 222 -8.66 15.11 -0.88
N GLU A 223 -7.42 14.99 -0.38
CA GLU A 223 -6.48 13.97 -0.80
C GLU A 223 -6.94 12.55 -0.42
N GLY A 224 -7.55 12.40 0.75
CA GLY A 224 -8.19 11.15 1.17
C GLY A 224 -9.37 10.78 0.28
N ASP A 225 -10.23 11.74 -0.06
CA ASP A 225 -11.33 11.53 -1.01
C ASP A 225 -10.82 11.09 -2.39
N VAL A 226 -9.72 11.69 -2.87
CA VAL A 226 -9.08 11.27 -4.13
C VAL A 226 -8.66 9.80 -4.06
N VAL A 227 -8.10 9.34 -2.94
CA VAL A 227 -7.72 7.91 -2.80
C VAL A 227 -8.95 7.02 -2.80
N SER A 228 -10.06 7.42 -2.17
CA SER A 228 -11.31 6.66 -2.20
C SER A 228 -11.87 6.47 -3.62
N TRP A 229 -11.74 7.46 -4.49
CA TRP A 229 -12.05 7.33 -5.92
C TRP A 229 -11.02 6.49 -6.66
N ALA A 230 -9.73 6.72 -6.40
CA ALA A 230 -8.63 6.05 -7.09
C ALA A 230 -8.64 4.54 -6.86
N ASP A 231 -8.89 4.09 -5.63
CA ASP A 231 -9.05 2.69 -5.29
C ASP A 231 -10.15 2.04 -6.12
N ARG A 232 -11.35 2.64 -6.12
CA ARG A 232 -12.48 2.12 -6.88
C ARG A 232 -12.23 2.08 -8.40
N ILE A 233 -11.67 3.13 -8.96
CA ILE A 233 -11.32 3.20 -10.38
C ILE A 233 -10.29 2.12 -10.72
N ALA A 234 -9.28 1.97 -9.90
CA ALA A 234 -8.22 1.01 -10.13
C ALA A 234 -8.76 -0.41 -10.15
N TYR A 235 -9.47 -0.84 -9.08
CA TYR A 235 -9.87 -2.25 -8.98
C TYR A 235 -10.87 -2.65 -10.09
N VAL A 236 -11.87 -1.86 -10.43
CA VAL A 236 -12.83 -2.25 -11.47
C VAL A 236 -12.16 -2.44 -12.83
N CYS A 237 -11.24 -1.57 -13.21
CA CYS A 237 -10.54 -1.68 -14.50
C CYS A 237 -9.55 -2.85 -14.52
N HIS A 238 -8.87 -3.09 -13.40
CA HIS A 238 -7.81 -4.10 -13.31
C HIS A 238 -8.37 -5.50 -13.10
N ASP A 239 -9.40 -5.65 -12.28
CA ASP A 239 -10.01 -6.94 -11.97
C ASP A 239 -10.74 -7.52 -13.20
N PHE A 240 -11.34 -6.65 -14.02
CA PHE A 240 -11.87 -7.06 -15.32
C PHE A 240 -10.77 -7.57 -16.25
N GLU A 241 -9.64 -6.86 -16.37
CA GLU A 241 -8.50 -7.30 -17.19
C GLU A 241 -7.96 -8.65 -16.73
N ASP A 242 -7.75 -8.83 -15.42
CA ASP A 242 -7.29 -10.09 -14.85
C ASP A 242 -8.31 -11.22 -15.06
N ALA A 243 -9.61 -10.92 -14.96
CA ALA A 243 -10.66 -11.90 -15.23
C ALA A 243 -10.73 -12.30 -16.72
N VAL A 244 -10.44 -11.37 -17.64
CA VAL A 244 -10.29 -11.68 -19.07
C VAL A 244 -9.08 -12.59 -19.29
N ALA A 245 -7.93 -12.26 -18.72
CA ALA A 245 -6.72 -13.06 -18.81
C ALA A 245 -6.90 -14.48 -18.24
N ALA A 246 -7.68 -14.60 -17.16
CA ALA A 246 -8.05 -15.88 -16.55
C ALA A 246 -9.17 -16.64 -17.32
N GLY A 247 -9.70 -16.10 -18.41
CA GLY A 247 -10.79 -16.73 -19.18
C GLY A 247 -12.13 -16.78 -18.46
N ILE A 248 -12.32 -15.97 -17.42
CA ILE A 248 -13.54 -15.91 -16.60
C ILE A 248 -14.62 -15.10 -17.31
N VAL A 249 -14.22 -14.00 -17.93
CA VAL A 249 -15.07 -13.15 -18.77
C VAL A 249 -14.38 -12.90 -20.12
N ARG A 250 -15.15 -12.46 -21.10
CA ARG A 250 -14.61 -12.11 -22.43
C ARG A 250 -14.58 -10.60 -22.60
N PRO A 251 -13.65 -10.03 -23.39
CA PRO A 251 -13.59 -8.58 -23.62
C PRO A 251 -14.90 -7.98 -24.08
N GLY A 252 -15.66 -8.69 -24.95
CA GLY A 252 -16.94 -8.22 -25.47
C GLY A 252 -18.10 -8.25 -24.46
N GLU A 253 -17.88 -8.78 -23.24
CA GLU A 253 -18.88 -8.75 -22.15
C GLU A 253 -18.81 -7.46 -21.31
N LEU A 254 -17.84 -6.58 -21.61
CA LEU A 254 -17.77 -5.27 -20.98
C LEU A 254 -19.12 -4.53 -21.10
N PRO A 255 -19.69 -3.98 -20.02
CA PRO A 255 -20.97 -3.29 -20.07
C PRO A 255 -21.02 -2.18 -21.11
N ALA A 256 -22.11 -2.09 -21.84
CA ALA A 256 -22.28 -1.09 -22.89
C ALA A 256 -22.02 0.36 -22.42
N PRO A 257 -22.54 0.80 -21.25
CA PRO A 257 -22.24 2.15 -20.75
C PRO A 257 -20.73 2.40 -20.57
N VAL A 258 -19.96 1.40 -20.11
CA VAL A 258 -18.50 1.53 -19.95
C VAL A 258 -17.82 1.64 -21.30
N ARG A 259 -18.17 0.75 -22.23
CA ARG A 259 -17.60 0.73 -23.58
C ARG A 259 -17.85 2.04 -24.33
N GLU A 260 -19.06 2.57 -24.25
CA GLU A 260 -19.48 3.76 -24.97
C GLU A 260 -18.85 5.03 -24.42
N VAL A 261 -18.72 5.15 -23.10
CA VAL A 261 -18.23 6.38 -22.44
C VAL A 261 -16.74 6.32 -22.14
N CYS A 262 -16.22 5.13 -21.77
CA CYS A 262 -14.83 4.98 -21.32
C CYS A 262 -13.93 4.28 -22.35
N GLY A 263 -14.52 3.60 -23.36
CA GLY A 263 -13.78 2.78 -24.31
C GLY A 263 -13.54 1.35 -23.83
N GLU A 264 -12.87 0.56 -24.68
CA GLU A 264 -12.73 -0.89 -24.49
C GLU A 264 -11.43 -1.30 -23.80
N THR A 265 -10.42 -0.44 -23.77
CA THR A 265 -9.12 -0.76 -23.19
C THR A 265 -8.98 -0.21 -21.79
N ARG A 266 -8.25 -0.91 -20.91
CA ARG A 266 -7.95 -0.45 -19.55
C ARG A 266 -7.41 0.98 -19.53
N GLY A 267 -6.46 1.30 -20.41
CA GLY A 267 -5.88 2.65 -20.47
C GLY A 267 -6.90 3.73 -20.80
N ALA A 268 -7.85 3.46 -21.72
CA ALA A 268 -8.94 4.38 -22.05
C ALA A 268 -9.90 4.54 -20.85
N GLN A 269 -10.28 3.45 -20.20
CA GLN A 269 -11.16 3.43 -19.02
C GLN A 269 -10.55 4.23 -17.87
N LEU A 270 -9.29 3.96 -17.50
CA LEU A 270 -8.58 4.72 -16.47
C LEU A 270 -8.52 6.22 -16.81
N GLY A 271 -8.18 6.55 -18.07
CA GLY A 271 -8.12 7.94 -18.54
C GLY A 271 -9.47 8.63 -18.44
N ALA A 272 -10.57 7.99 -18.85
CA ALA A 272 -11.92 8.53 -18.78
C ALA A 272 -12.36 8.78 -17.33
N PHE A 273 -12.18 7.80 -16.44
CA PHE A 273 -12.56 7.96 -15.02
C PHE A 273 -11.72 9.02 -14.30
N ILE A 274 -10.40 9.09 -14.54
CA ILE A 274 -9.54 10.17 -14.02
C ILE A 274 -10.07 11.54 -14.48
N ALA A 275 -10.35 11.69 -15.78
CA ALA A 275 -10.91 12.94 -16.33
C ALA A 275 -12.27 13.25 -15.73
N GLY A 276 -13.10 12.23 -15.48
CA GLY A 276 -14.41 12.37 -14.83
C GLY A 276 -14.32 12.92 -13.40
N VAL A 277 -13.35 12.46 -12.61
CA VAL A 277 -13.12 13.02 -11.25
C VAL A 277 -12.60 14.44 -11.33
N VAL A 278 -11.66 14.73 -12.22
CA VAL A 278 -11.11 16.09 -12.40
C VAL A 278 -12.23 17.07 -12.80
N GLU A 279 -13.03 16.72 -13.79
CA GLU A 279 -14.11 17.60 -14.27
C GLU A 279 -15.29 17.71 -13.28
N GLY A 280 -15.65 16.61 -12.61
CA GLY A 280 -16.67 16.63 -11.55
C GLY A 280 -16.26 17.56 -10.41
N THR A 281 -15.02 17.45 -9.95
CA THR A 281 -14.46 18.31 -8.90
C THR A 281 -14.40 19.77 -9.33
N ARG A 282 -13.98 20.03 -10.57
CA ARG A 282 -13.94 21.38 -11.12
C ARG A 282 -15.33 22.07 -11.14
N ARG A 283 -16.39 21.30 -11.40
CA ARG A 283 -17.77 21.81 -11.44
C ARG A 283 -18.38 22.00 -10.06
N SER A 284 -18.14 21.06 -9.14
CA SER A 284 -18.81 21.05 -7.85
C SER A 284 -18.04 21.78 -6.74
N GLY A 285 -16.71 21.92 -6.87
CA GLY A 285 -15.84 22.42 -5.82
C GLY A 285 -15.52 21.42 -4.72
N VAL A 286 -15.98 20.17 -4.84
CA VAL A 286 -15.65 19.04 -3.96
C VAL A 286 -15.18 17.85 -4.79
N VAL A 287 -14.36 16.97 -4.23
CA VAL A 287 -13.87 15.80 -4.97
C VAL A 287 -15.05 14.91 -5.35
N SER A 288 -15.33 14.82 -6.65
CA SER A 288 -16.49 14.14 -7.20
C SER A 288 -16.26 13.75 -8.65
N MET A 289 -17.06 12.82 -9.16
CA MET A 289 -17.06 12.40 -10.56
C MET A 289 -18.27 13.00 -11.29
N THR A 290 -18.16 13.19 -12.61
CA THR A 290 -19.34 13.55 -13.44
C THR A 290 -20.35 12.43 -13.41
N GLU A 291 -21.66 12.76 -13.49
CA GLU A 291 -22.74 11.78 -13.40
C GLU A 291 -22.65 10.70 -14.47
N GLU A 292 -22.34 11.06 -15.71
CA GLU A 292 -22.20 10.12 -16.81
C GLU A 292 -21.13 9.04 -16.54
N LEU A 293 -19.95 9.44 -16.06
CA LEU A 293 -18.86 8.54 -15.73
C LEU A 293 -19.11 7.81 -14.40
N GLY A 294 -19.81 8.43 -13.46
CA GLY A 294 -20.28 7.79 -12.24
C GLY A 294 -21.22 6.63 -12.52
N ALA A 295 -22.19 6.81 -13.41
CA ALA A 295 -23.10 5.74 -13.84
C ALA A 295 -22.37 4.61 -14.60
N ALA A 296 -21.36 4.95 -15.43
CA ALA A 296 -20.53 3.95 -16.09
C ALA A 296 -19.69 3.15 -15.08
N LEU A 297 -19.13 3.81 -14.06
CA LEU A 297 -18.36 3.16 -12.99
C LEU A 297 -19.24 2.23 -12.16
N GLU A 298 -20.46 2.64 -11.85
CA GLU A 298 -21.45 1.79 -11.15
C GLU A 298 -21.82 0.55 -11.96
N ALA A 299 -22.07 0.71 -13.24
CA ALA A 299 -22.36 -0.41 -14.16
C ALA A 299 -21.17 -1.38 -14.24
N PHE A 300 -19.95 -0.85 -14.30
CA PHE A 300 -18.74 -1.65 -14.32
C PHE A 300 -18.57 -2.46 -13.03
N ARG A 301 -18.68 -1.79 -11.89
CA ARG A 301 -18.59 -2.43 -10.58
C ARG A 301 -19.67 -3.51 -10.39
N SER A 302 -20.89 -3.24 -10.81
CA SER A 302 -22.00 -4.21 -10.71
C SER A 302 -21.70 -5.46 -11.55
N PHE A 303 -21.16 -5.28 -12.74
CA PHE A 303 -20.73 -6.38 -13.60
C PHE A 303 -19.64 -7.22 -12.92
N ASP A 304 -18.60 -6.60 -12.39
CA ASP A 304 -17.48 -7.31 -11.72
C ASP A 304 -18.00 -8.07 -10.49
N TYR A 305 -18.93 -7.47 -9.75
CA TYR A 305 -19.58 -8.12 -8.60
C TYR A 305 -20.26 -9.42 -9.00
N GLU A 306 -21.09 -9.38 -10.03
CA GLU A 306 -21.86 -10.54 -10.46
C GLU A 306 -21.01 -11.59 -11.15
N ARG A 307 -20.09 -11.17 -12.03
CA ARG A 307 -19.40 -12.06 -12.95
C ARG A 307 -18.03 -12.51 -12.43
N ILE A 308 -17.43 -11.80 -11.47
CA ILE A 308 -16.10 -12.09 -10.96
C ILE A 308 -16.14 -12.48 -9.49
N TYR A 309 -16.63 -11.58 -8.60
CA TYR A 309 -16.48 -11.79 -7.16
C TYR A 309 -17.49 -12.80 -6.59
N LEU A 310 -18.74 -12.78 -7.05
CA LEU A 310 -19.81 -13.63 -6.53
C LEU A 310 -19.95 -14.99 -7.23
N ARG A 311 -18.99 -15.37 -8.09
CA ARG A 311 -18.98 -16.69 -8.71
C ARG A 311 -18.95 -17.80 -7.66
N PRO A 312 -19.57 -18.98 -7.96
CA PRO A 312 -19.53 -20.13 -7.06
C PRO A 312 -18.09 -20.53 -6.66
N GLU A 313 -17.14 -20.45 -7.61
CA GLU A 313 -15.70 -20.75 -7.39
C GLU A 313 -15.09 -19.76 -6.39
N SER A 314 -15.26 -18.47 -6.61
CA SER A 314 -14.74 -17.41 -5.72
C SER A 314 -15.31 -17.56 -4.31
N ARG A 315 -16.62 -17.83 -4.18
CA ARG A 315 -17.25 -18.07 -2.88
C ARG A 315 -16.71 -19.32 -2.17
N ARG A 316 -16.49 -20.42 -2.92
CA ARG A 316 -15.90 -21.64 -2.34
C ARG A 316 -14.48 -21.42 -1.84
N GLN A 317 -13.67 -20.68 -2.62
CA GLN A 317 -12.31 -20.32 -2.23
C GLN A 317 -12.31 -19.42 -0.99
N ALA A 318 -13.13 -18.38 -0.96
CA ALA A 318 -13.28 -17.49 0.21
C ALA A 318 -13.69 -18.28 1.46
N ALA A 319 -14.68 -19.16 1.37
CA ALA A 319 -15.08 -20.02 2.48
C ALA A 319 -13.94 -20.96 2.93
N GLY A 320 -13.09 -21.40 2.01
CA GLY A 320 -11.89 -22.18 2.34
C GLY A 320 -10.88 -21.35 3.14
N VAL A 321 -10.63 -20.11 2.72
CA VAL A 321 -9.76 -19.16 3.44
C VAL A 321 -10.28 -18.90 4.84
N VAL A 322 -11.58 -18.58 4.98
CA VAL A 322 -12.21 -18.35 6.30
C VAL A 322 -11.97 -19.54 7.23
N ARG A 323 -12.28 -20.78 6.79
CA ARG A 323 -12.06 -21.97 7.63
C ARG A 323 -10.62 -22.15 8.08
N VAL A 324 -9.65 -21.92 7.16
CA VAL A 324 -8.23 -22.08 7.48
C VAL A 324 -7.77 -21.02 8.48
N LEU A 325 -8.14 -19.77 8.25
CA LEU A 325 -7.75 -18.66 9.12
C LEU A 325 -8.40 -18.79 10.51
N THR A 326 -9.69 -19.13 10.58
CA THR A 326 -10.38 -19.41 11.85
C THR A 326 -9.67 -20.49 12.63
N ALA A 327 -9.40 -21.64 12.02
CA ALA A 327 -8.69 -22.75 12.69
C ALA A 327 -7.29 -22.36 13.16
N LEU A 328 -6.58 -21.51 12.39
CA LEU A 328 -5.27 -21.00 12.78
C LEU A 328 -5.36 -20.06 13.98
N VAL A 329 -6.30 -19.12 13.97
CA VAL A 329 -6.50 -18.15 15.07
C VAL A 329 -6.93 -18.92 16.34
N ASP A 330 -7.88 -19.85 16.26
CA ASP A 330 -8.31 -20.68 17.38
C ASP A 330 -7.12 -21.43 18.02
N ARG A 331 -6.25 -21.97 17.17
CA ARG A 331 -5.05 -22.65 17.64
C ARG A 331 -4.08 -21.70 18.36
N LEU A 332 -3.90 -20.51 17.83
CA LEU A 332 -3.01 -19.50 18.42
C LEU A 332 -3.58 -18.90 19.71
N ILE A 333 -4.90 -18.81 19.84
CA ILE A 333 -5.58 -18.39 21.07
C ILE A 333 -5.42 -19.47 22.16
N ALA A 334 -5.55 -20.73 21.80
CA ALA A 334 -5.37 -21.86 22.72
C ALA A 334 -3.90 -22.04 23.14
N GLU A 335 -2.97 -21.68 22.27
CA GLU A 335 -1.53 -21.84 22.47
C GLU A 335 -0.77 -20.52 22.19
N PRO A 336 -0.97 -19.47 23.00
CA PRO A 336 -0.46 -18.13 22.70
C PRO A 336 1.07 -18.03 22.69
N TRP A 337 1.79 -18.98 23.27
CA TRP A 337 3.26 -19.07 23.18
C TRP A 337 3.78 -19.40 21.78
N ARG A 338 2.92 -19.85 20.86
CA ARG A 338 3.26 -20.09 19.45
C ARG A 338 3.34 -18.79 18.64
N VAL A 339 2.72 -17.72 19.14
CA VAL A 339 2.83 -16.42 18.50
C VAL A 339 4.19 -15.81 18.84
N PRO A 340 5.08 -15.62 17.86
CA PRO A 340 6.40 -15.05 18.13
C PRO A 340 6.28 -13.69 18.81
N ALA A 341 7.23 -13.38 19.68
CA ALA A 341 7.34 -12.03 20.21
C ALA A 341 7.53 -11.05 19.04
N PRO A 342 6.90 -9.85 19.10
CA PRO A 342 7.14 -8.83 18.08
C PRO A 342 8.64 -8.58 17.93
N VAL A 343 9.15 -8.67 16.71
CA VAL A 343 10.54 -8.31 16.44
C VAL A 343 10.69 -6.82 16.68
N PRO A 344 11.58 -6.39 17.59
CA PRO A 344 11.79 -4.96 17.81
C PRO A 344 12.22 -4.30 16.50
N VAL A 345 11.45 -3.34 16.02
CA VAL A 345 11.88 -2.50 14.90
C VAL A 345 12.97 -1.57 15.43
N PRO A 346 14.18 -1.56 14.87
CA PRO A 346 15.22 -0.63 15.29
C PRO A 346 14.69 0.82 15.25
N GLY A 347 14.69 1.51 16.40
CA GLY A 347 14.15 2.87 16.53
C GLY A 347 12.66 2.95 16.92
N ALA A 348 11.94 1.85 17.07
CA ALA A 348 10.61 1.85 17.66
C ALA A 348 10.74 1.92 19.18
N VAL A 349 10.26 2.99 19.78
CA VAL A 349 10.12 3.07 21.25
C VAL A 349 8.98 2.13 21.66
N PRO A 350 9.14 1.30 22.73
CA PRO A 350 8.08 0.40 23.17
C PRO A 350 6.78 1.19 23.40
N SER A 351 5.66 0.65 22.90
CA SER A 351 4.33 1.16 23.23
C SER A 351 4.11 0.96 24.73
N ALA A 352 4.28 2.02 25.52
CA ALA A 352 3.77 2.03 26.88
C ALA A 352 2.24 2.02 26.78
N ALA A 353 1.59 1.01 27.31
CA ALA A 353 0.17 1.06 27.63
C ALA A 353 -0.11 2.38 28.34
N ALA A 354 -1.15 3.10 27.94
CA ALA A 354 -1.50 4.38 28.52
C ALA A 354 -1.57 4.25 30.05
N PRO A 355 -0.82 5.05 30.82
CA PRO A 355 -0.91 4.98 32.28
C PRO A 355 -2.26 5.53 32.75
N ALA A 356 -2.90 4.82 33.66
CA ALA A 356 -4.01 5.36 34.42
C ALA A 356 -3.56 6.66 35.10
N PRO A 357 -4.41 7.69 35.25
CA PRO A 357 -4.01 8.96 35.81
C PRO A 357 -3.70 8.81 37.30
N GLY A 358 -2.44 9.02 37.67
CA GLY A 358 -2.03 9.21 39.07
C GLY A 358 -0.94 8.27 39.58
N ALA A 359 0.29 8.37 39.09
CA ALA A 359 1.49 8.01 39.85
C ALA A 359 2.73 8.56 39.13
N ALA A 360 3.38 9.53 39.76
CA ALA A 360 4.70 10.03 39.38
C ALA A 360 5.77 9.19 40.09
N GLU A 361 6.53 8.39 39.34
CA GLU A 361 7.84 7.90 39.77
C GLU A 361 8.79 7.79 38.57
N ALA A 362 10.05 8.16 38.82
CA ALA A 362 11.13 8.30 37.85
C ALA A 362 11.58 6.94 37.27
N PRO A 363 12.07 6.88 36.02
CA PRO A 363 12.47 5.63 35.40
C PRO A 363 13.86 5.18 35.86
N SER A 364 13.92 4.02 36.49
CA SER A 364 15.15 3.23 36.61
C SER A 364 15.34 2.41 35.33
N CYS A 365 16.52 2.54 34.73
CA CYS A 365 16.96 1.75 33.59
C CYS A 365 17.08 0.27 34.00
N THR A 366 16.19 -0.59 33.55
CA THR A 366 16.31 -2.05 33.66
C THR A 366 16.11 -2.73 32.31
N THR A 367 17.08 -3.55 31.99
CA THR A 367 17.25 -4.55 30.93
C THR A 367 15.98 -5.30 30.55
N GLY A 368 15.76 -5.40 29.22
CA GLY A 368 14.96 -6.41 28.50
C GLY A 368 13.75 -6.97 29.23
N THR A 369 12.59 -6.34 29.13
CA THR A 369 11.31 -6.93 29.54
C THR A 369 11.00 -8.14 28.66
N ALA A 370 10.98 -9.34 29.26
CA ALA A 370 10.38 -10.52 28.62
C ALA A 370 8.94 -10.15 28.22
N VAL A 371 8.59 -10.34 26.95
CA VAL A 371 7.22 -10.14 26.46
C VAL A 371 6.34 -11.18 27.15
N GLU A 372 5.46 -10.73 28.03
CA GLU A 372 4.56 -11.63 28.75
C GLU A 372 3.63 -12.33 27.75
N VAL A 373 3.52 -13.66 27.90
CA VAL A 373 2.61 -14.47 27.07
C VAL A 373 1.21 -14.32 27.65
N PRO A 374 0.21 -13.89 26.86
CA PRO A 374 -1.14 -13.73 27.36
C PRO A 374 -1.78 -15.06 27.79
N GLU A 375 -2.74 -15.00 28.70
CA GLU A 375 -3.52 -16.17 29.11
C GLU A 375 -4.29 -16.77 27.92
N ALA A 376 -4.26 -18.09 27.80
CA ALA A 376 -4.98 -18.81 26.75
C ALA A 376 -6.50 -18.50 26.81
N GLY A 377 -7.11 -18.27 25.67
CA GLY A 377 -8.53 -17.90 25.54
C GLY A 377 -8.86 -16.44 25.88
N SER A 378 -7.87 -15.64 26.28
CA SER A 378 -8.12 -14.21 26.60
C SER A 378 -8.30 -13.35 25.34
N ALA A 379 -8.96 -12.18 25.50
CA ALA A 379 -9.10 -11.18 24.43
C ALA A 379 -7.74 -10.67 23.92
N GLU A 380 -6.73 -10.61 24.79
CA GLU A 380 -5.37 -10.22 24.39
C GLU A 380 -4.70 -11.31 23.55
N ALA A 381 -4.90 -12.60 23.90
CA ALA A 381 -4.44 -13.72 23.06
C ALA A 381 -5.09 -13.68 21.66
N ALA A 382 -6.40 -13.38 21.59
CA ALA A 382 -7.10 -13.23 20.32
C ALA A 382 -6.54 -12.07 19.47
N ARG A 383 -6.40 -10.89 20.06
CA ARG A 383 -5.83 -9.71 19.37
C ARG A 383 -4.42 -9.99 18.86
N ARG A 384 -3.59 -10.61 19.69
CA ARG A 384 -2.22 -10.95 19.32
C ARG A 384 -2.15 -12.01 18.23
N ALA A 385 -3.03 -13.01 18.26
CA ALA A 385 -3.14 -14.01 17.22
C ALA A 385 -3.54 -13.39 15.87
N VAL A 386 -4.57 -12.54 15.85
CA VAL A 386 -5.00 -11.82 14.63
C VAL A 386 -3.91 -10.90 14.10
N ALA A 387 -3.20 -10.19 14.97
CA ALA A 387 -2.11 -9.30 14.55
C ALA A 387 -0.91 -10.04 13.96
N TRP A 388 -0.70 -11.30 14.33
CA TRP A 388 0.40 -12.12 13.82
C TRP A 388 0.08 -12.75 12.47
N VAL A 389 -1.13 -13.23 12.27
CA VAL A 389 -1.59 -13.85 11.02
C VAL A 389 -1.73 -12.81 9.91
#